data_bfe10676fb00dd05368c734c2da5f38d
#
_entry.id   bfe10676fb00dd05368c734c2da5f38d
#
_cell.length_a   1.000
_cell.length_b   1.000
_cell.length_c   1.000
_cell.angle_alpha   90.00
_cell.angle_beta   90.00
_cell.angle_gamma   90.00
#
_symmetry.space_group_name_H-M   'P 1'
#
loop_
_entity.id
_entity.type
_entity.pdbx_description
1 polymer ?
#
loop_
_entity_poly.entity_id
_entity_poly.type
_entity_poly.pdbx_seq_one_letter_code
_entity_poly.pdbx_strand_id
1 'polypeptide(L)' 'MKYIYKKVDYYSMQQLMDLIEQYKNEYQVIGYEAYAQEQYAVLTLYPKKEEKNKWKNYIW' A
#
# COMPACT_ATOMS: atom_id res chain seq x y z
N MET A 1 -2.70 -13.03 9.93
CA MET A 1 -2.59 -12.22 8.80
C MET A 1 -3.70 -11.30 8.63
N LYS A 2 -3.41 -10.04 8.58
CA LYS A 2 -4.39 -9.04 8.46
C LYS A 2 -4.08 -8.12 7.32
N TYR A 3 -5.03 -7.94 6.42
CA TYR A 3 -4.90 -6.94 5.39
C TYR A 3 -5.34 -5.60 5.93
N ILE A 4 -4.74 -4.56 5.43
CA ILE A 4 -5.08 -3.21 5.79
C ILE A 4 -5.75 -2.57 4.59
N TYR A 5 -6.89 -1.94 4.79
CA TYR A 5 -7.60 -1.27 3.71
C TYR A 5 -7.50 0.22 3.92
N LYS A 6 -6.98 0.91 2.92
CA LYS A 6 -6.75 2.34 3.05
C LYS A 6 -7.47 3.07 1.95
N LYS A 7 -8.32 4.02 2.33
CA LYS A 7 -9.02 4.84 1.37
C LYS A 7 -8.20 6.07 1.07
N VAL A 8 -7.98 6.35 -0.20
CA VAL A 8 -7.21 7.52 -0.60
C VAL A 8 -8.01 8.29 -1.63
N ASP A 9 -7.96 9.61 -1.56
CA ASP A 9 -8.60 10.44 -2.55
C ASP A 9 -7.61 10.75 -3.66
N TYR A 10 -8.08 10.84 -4.87
CA TYR A 10 -7.20 11.18 -5.97
C TYR A 10 -7.98 11.93 -7.04
N TYR A 11 -7.25 12.71 -7.83
CA TYR A 11 -7.86 13.49 -8.89
C TYR A 11 -7.53 12.96 -10.26
N SER A 12 -6.48 12.20 -10.39
CA SER A 12 -6.10 11.65 -11.68
C SER A 12 -5.42 10.31 -11.45
N MET A 13 -5.36 9.51 -12.51
CA MET A 13 -4.69 8.22 -12.38
C MET A 13 -3.23 8.38 -12.06
N GLN A 14 -2.61 9.43 -12.58
CA GLN A 14 -1.21 9.66 -12.25
C GLN A 14 -1.03 9.87 -10.75
N GLN A 15 -1.91 10.64 -10.15
CA GLN A 15 -1.82 10.86 -8.72
C GLN A 15 -2.03 9.56 -7.95
N LEU A 16 -2.99 8.75 -8.40
CA LEU A 16 -3.23 7.49 -7.73
C LEU A 16 -2.00 6.59 -7.81
N MET A 17 -1.36 6.53 -8.96
CA MET A 17 -0.18 5.72 -9.09
C MET A 17 0.94 6.22 -8.17
N ASP A 18 1.07 7.52 -8.04
CA ASP A 18 2.06 8.08 -7.14
C ASP A 18 1.78 7.70 -5.70
N LEU A 19 0.53 7.73 -5.31
CA LEU A 19 0.17 7.33 -3.96
C LEU A 19 0.49 5.87 -3.71
N ILE A 20 0.19 5.03 -4.67
CA ILE A 20 0.49 3.62 -4.52
C ILE A 20 1.99 3.41 -4.36
N GLU A 21 2.78 4.15 -5.13
CA GLU A 21 4.22 4.02 -5.01
C GLU A 21 4.71 4.43 -3.63
N GLN A 22 4.10 5.44 -3.06
CA GLN A 22 4.48 5.84 -1.72
C GLN A 22 4.17 4.76 -0.70
N TYR A 23 3.03 4.12 -0.84
CA TYR A 23 2.69 3.08 0.11
C TYR A 23 3.58 1.85 -0.03
N LYS A 24 4.13 1.64 -1.21
CA LYS A 24 5.01 0.50 -1.38
C LYS A 24 6.26 0.57 -0.54
N ASN A 25 6.60 1.73 -0.06
CA ASN A 25 7.77 1.85 0.79
C ASN A 25 7.57 1.20 2.15
N GLU A 26 6.35 1.20 2.64
CA GLU A 26 6.08 0.66 3.96
C GLU A 26 5.26 -0.60 3.93
N TYR A 27 4.51 -0.82 2.86
CA TYR A 27 3.61 -1.93 2.78
C TYR A 27 3.79 -2.67 1.49
N GLN A 28 3.31 -3.90 1.48
CA GLN A 28 3.18 -4.61 0.23
C GLN A 28 1.79 -4.31 -0.30
N VAL A 29 1.71 -3.71 -1.48
CA VAL A 29 0.42 -3.35 -2.04
C VAL A 29 -0.11 -4.55 -2.80
N ILE A 30 -1.14 -5.17 -2.25
CA ILE A 30 -1.71 -6.37 -2.81
C ILE A 30 -2.59 -6.03 -4.01
N GLY A 31 -3.33 -4.94 -3.90
CA GLY A 31 -4.19 -4.53 -4.98
C GLY A 31 -4.90 -3.25 -4.64
N TYR A 32 -5.75 -2.81 -5.54
CA TYR A 32 -6.51 -1.62 -5.27
C TYR A 32 -7.79 -1.63 -6.08
N GLU A 33 -8.74 -0.82 -5.64
CA GLU A 33 -9.98 -0.65 -6.35
C GLU A 33 -10.26 0.81 -6.48
N ALA A 34 -10.38 1.32 -7.69
CA ALA A 34 -10.57 2.74 -7.92
C ALA A 34 -12.01 3.02 -8.29
N TYR A 35 -12.57 4.03 -7.65
CA TYR A 35 -13.93 4.46 -7.91
C TYR A 35 -13.86 5.86 -8.52
N ALA A 36 -13.79 5.89 -9.84
CA ALA A 36 -13.51 7.13 -10.54
C ALA A 36 -14.57 8.19 -10.32
N GLN A 37 -15.80 7.77 -10.23
CA GLN A 37 -16.86 8.74 -10.06
C GLN A 37 -16.79 9.44 -8.73
N GLU A 38 -16.40 8.74 -7.70
CA GLU A 38 -16.27 9.31 -6.38
C GLU A 38 -14.88 9.86 -6.11
N GLN A 39 -13.96 9.60 -7.00
CA GLN A 39 -12.61 10.12 -6.93
C GLN A 39 -11.87 9.61 -5.67
N TYR A 40 -12.04 8.36 -5.38
CA TYR A 40 -11.22 7.74 -4.35
C TYR A 40 -10.90 6.30 -4.74
N ALA A 41 -9.96 5.73 -4.04
CA ALA A 41 -9.61 4.34 -4.25
C ALA A 41 -9.35 3.70 -2.90
N VAL A 42 -9.52 2.40 -2.85
CA VAL A 42 -9.23 1.64 -1.64
C VAL A 42 -8.05 0.72 -1.95
N LEU A 43 -6.99 0.87 -1.20
CA LEU A 43 -5.81 0.07 -1.37
C LEU A 43 -5.82 -1.09 -0.39
N THR A 44 -5.46 -2.26 -0.85
CA THR A 44 -5.30 -3.41 0.01
C THR A 44 -3.83 -3.59 0.28
N LEU A 45 -3.45 -3.46 1.53
CA LEU A 45 -2.06 -3.43 1.92
C LEU A 45 -1.76 -4.55 2.89
N TYR A 46 -0.50 -4.90 2.97
CA TYR A 46 -0.05 -5.90 3.90
C TYR A 46 1.28 -5.44 4.48
N PRO A 47 1.45 -5.46 5.79
CA PRO A 47 2.70 -4.99 6.39
C PRO A 47 3.84 -5.89 5.96
N LYS A 48 4.98 -5.29 5.68
CA LYS A 48 6.08 -6.09 5.19
C LYS A 48 7.36 -5.94 5.96
N LYS A 49 7.43 -5.03 6.86
CA LYS A 49 8.73 -4.68 7.34
C LYS A 49 9.25 -5.47 8.51
N GLU A 50 8.40 -5.97 9.33
CA GLU A 50 8.91 -6.60 10.51
C GLU A 50 9.74 -7.78 10.26
N GLU A 51 9.35 -8.57 9.32
CA GLU A 51 10.09 -9.76 9.08
C GLU A 51 11.46 -9.49 8.62
N LYS A 52 11.62 -8.48 7.80
CA LYS A 52 12.93 -8.18 7.32
C LYS A 52 13.86 -7.81 8.40
N ASN A 53 13.39 -7.05 9.35
CA ASN A 53 14.23 -6.66 10.44
C ASN A 53 14.65 -7.83 11.26
N LYS A 54 13.76 -8.74 11.48
CA LYS A 54 14.12 -9.89 12.26
C LYS A 54 15.17 -10.72 11.58
N TRP A 55 15.02 -10.89 10.32
CA TRP A 55 15.98 -11.69 9.59
C TRP A 55 17.34 -11.11 9.66
N LYS A 56 17.44 -9.83 9.54
CA LYS A 56 18.72 -9.23 9.57
C LYS A 56 19.40 -9.44 10.87
N ASN A 57 18.66 -9.39 11.92
CA ASN A 57 19.24 -9.58 13.21
C ASN A 57 19.74 -10.98 13.39
N TYR A 58 19.09 -11.92 12.82
CA TYR A 58 19.50 -13.30 13.02
C TYR A 58 20.63 -13.73 12.17
N ILE A 59 20.79 -13.05 11.09
CA ILE A 59 21.79 -13.49 10.19
C ILE A 59 23.16 -13.23 10.66
N TRP A 60 23.35 -12.34 11.53
CA TRP A 60 24.68 -12.02 12.02
C TRP A 60 25.73 -12.15 10.96
#